data_df3b947da07c80f8344a7bf6c3ec5a03
#
_entry.id   df3b947da07c80f8344a7bf6c3ec5a03
#
_cell.length_a   1.000
_cell.length_b   1.000
_cell.length_c   1.000
_cell.angle_alpha   90.00
_cell.angle_beta   90.00
_cell.angle_gamma   90.00
#
_symmetry.space_group_name_H-M   'P 1'
#
loop_
_entity.id
_entity.type
_entity.pdbx_description
1 polymer ?
#
loop_
_entity_poly.entity_id
_entity_poly.type
_entity_poly.pdbx_seq_one_letter_code
_entity_poly.pdbx_strand_id
1 'polypeptide(L)'
;MRSSASRTWLVTDRRGVIGVVNSAKLEQELAEGSDKKVGDLVDALAFPHVHSDQGLDLALERMGANQIEILPVVSRADVHKLEGIVTLRDVLDAYGVTRA
;
A
#
# COMPACT_ATOMS: atom_id res chain seq x y z
N MET A 1 12.39 -8.77 20.06
CA MET A 1 11.81 -8.83 19.15
C MET A 1 12.04 -7.83 18.35
N ARG A 2 11.85 -7.66 17.61
CA ARG A 2 12.02 -6.88 16.85
C ARG A 2 11.09 -6.04 16.57
N SER A 3 11.38 -5.01 16.09
CA SER A 3 10.44 -4.10 15.70
C SER A 3 9.41 -4.77 14.92
N SER A 4 8.24 -4.45 15.15
CA SER A 4 7.16 -5.04 14.43
C SER A 4 6.77 -4.24 13.23
N ALA A 5 7.59 -3.32 12.80
CA ALA A 5 7.24 -2.50 11.66
C ALA A 5 7.08 -3.37 10.44
N SER A 6 5.90 -3.40 9.90
CA SER A 6 5.62 -4.10 8.66
C SER A 6 6.08 -3.27 7.49
N ARG A 7 6.50 -3.91 6.45
CA ARG A 7 6.83 -3.24 5.20
C ARG A 7 5.69 -3.42 4.23
N THR A 8 5.49 -2.42 3.42
CA THR A 8 4.46 -2.45 2.39
C THR A 8 5.14 -2.60 1.04
N TRP A 9 4.61 -3.50 0.25
CA TRP A 9 5.14 -3.79 -1.08
C TRP A 9 4.07 -3.53 -2.11
N LEU A 10 4.46 -2.89 -3.20
CA LEU A 10 3.57 -2.79 -4.35
C LEU A 10 3.75 -4.03 -5.19
N VAL A 11 2.65 -4.58 -5.66
CA VAL A 11 2.68 -5.74 -6.54
C VAL A 11 2.33 -5.25 -7.93
N THR A 12 3.17 -5.56 -8.90
CA THR A 12 2.97 -5.11 -10.27
C THR A 12 3.04 -6.27 -11.24
N ASP A 13 2.41 -6.09 -12.38
CA ASP A 13 2.56 -7.00 -13.51
C ASP A 13 2.58 -6.17 -14.79
N ARG A 14 2.33 -6.79 -15.94
CA ARG A 14 2.40 -6.06 -17.21
C ARG A 14 1.39 -4.93 -17.31
N ARG A 15 0.31 -4.98 -16.58
CA ARG A 15 -0.72 -3.93 -16.57
C ARG A 15 -0.32 -2.75 -15.71
N GLY A 16 0.65 -2.94 -14.79
CA GLY A 16 1.05 -1.93 -13.83
C GLY A 16 0.81 -2.41 -12.42
N VAL A 17 0.34 -1.52 -11.55
CA VAL A 17 0.07 -1.87 -10.15
C VAL A 17 -1.19 -2.71 -10.08
N ILE A 18 -1.09 -3.87 -9.43
CA ILE A 18 -2.25 -4.72 -9.24
C ILE A 18 -2.61 -4.89 -7.77
N GLY A 19 -1.80 -4.39 -6.87
CA GLY A 19 -2.16 -4.49 -5.46
C GLY A 19 -1.08 -4.00 -4.54
N VAL A 20 -1.40 -4.07 -3.25
CA VAL A 20 -0.51 -3.68 -2.17
C VAL A 20 -0.57 -4.77 -1.12
N VAL A 21 0.57 -5.18 -0.61
CA VAL A 21 0.60 -6.22 0.42
C VAL A 21 1.58 -5.78 1.50
N ASN A 22 1.27 -6.08 2.76
CA ASN A 22 2.22 -5.82 3.83
C ASN A 22 2.93 -7.11 4.22
N SER A 23 4.11 -6.96 4.82
CA SER A 23 4.94 -8.12 5.14
C SER A 23 4.32 -9.00 6.21
N ALA A 24 3.52 -8.43 7.09
CA ALA A 24 2.88 -9.23 8.12
C ALA A 24 1.91 -10.26 7.52
N LYS A 25 1.14 -9.83 6.52
CA LYS A 25 0.23 -10.75 5.85
C LYS A 25 1.00 -11.80 5.07
N LEU A 26 2.08 -11.41 4.44
CA LEU A 26 2.91 -12.35 3.68
C LEU A 26 3.51 -13.39 4.59
N GLU A 27 4.02 -12.96 5.75
CA GLU A 27 4.59 -13.87 6.72
C GLU A 27 3.56 -14.85 7.26
N GLN A 28 2.34 -14.37 7.48
CA GLN A 28 1.27 -15.23 7.95
C GLN A 28 0.97 -16.33 6.95
N GLU A 29 0.90 -15.98 5.67
CA GLU A 29 0.63 -16.98 4.64
C GLU A 29 1.75 -18.00 4.54
N LEU A 30 2.98 -17.56 4.68
CA LEU A 30 4.12 -18.48 4.65
C LEU A 30 4.12 -19.41 5.86
N ALA A 31 3.76 -18.89 7.03
CA ALA A 31 3.71 -19.68 8.24
C ALA A 31 2.64 -20.77 8.16
N GLU A 32 1.59 -20.51 7.42
CA GLU A 32 0.51 -21.49 7.25
C GLU A 32 0.81 -22.52 6.16
N GLY A 33 1.99 -22.41 5.54
CA GLY A 33 2.35 -23.37 4.51
C GLY A 33 1.62 -23.15 3.21
N SER A 34 1.19 -21.93 2.97
CA SER A 34 0.46 -21.61 1.75
C SER A 34 1.36 -21.73 0.53
N ASP A 35 0.83 -22.27 -0.54
CA ASP A 35 1.54 -22.29 -1.81
C ASP A 35 1.01 -21.22 -2.76
N LYS A 36 0.31 -20.23 -2.23
CA LYS A 36 -0.19 -19.12 -3.03
C LYS A 36 0.96 -18.28 -3.58
N LYS A 37 0.73 -17.73 -4.74
CA LYS A 37 1.66 -16.76 -5.29
C LYS A 37 1.36 -15.39 -4.71
N VAL A 38 2.33 -14.47 -4.78
CA VAL A 38 2.14 -13.12 -4.25
C VAL A 38 0.91 -12.46 -4.85
N GLY A 39 0.67 -12.65 -6.14
CA GLY A 39 -0.50 -12.08 -6.79
C GLY A 39 -1.81 -12.56 -6.21
N ASP A 40 -1.82 -13.74 -5.59
CA ASP A 40 -3.04 -14.26 -4.98
C ASP A 40 -3.37 -13.59 -3.65
N LEU A 41 -2.44 -12.83 -3.10
CA LEU A 41 -2.64 -12.16 -1.81
C LEU A 41 -3.28 -10.78 -1.97
N VAL A 42 -3.45 -10.32 -3.19
CA VAL A 42 -4.01 -9.00 -3.46
C VAL A 42 -5.24 -9.14 -4.32
N ASP A 43 -6.12 -8.16 -4.17
CA ASP A 43 -7.31 -8.10 -5.02
C ASP A 43 -7.04 -7.09 -6.11
N ALA A 44 -6.86 -7.56 -7.32
CA ALA A 44 -6.49 -6.72 -8.45
C ALA A 44 -7.54 -5.66 -8.79
N LEU A 45 -8.76 -5.83 -8.31
CA LEU A 45 -9.84 -4.89 -8.60
C LEU A 45 -10.09 -3.90 -7.47
N ALA A 46 -9.58 -4.17 -6.27
CA ALA A 46 -9.96 -3.38 -5.11
C ALA A 46 -8.80 -3.15 -4.15
N PHE A 47 -7.61 -2.92 -4.67
CA PHE A 47 -6.47 -2.65 -3.81
C PHE A 47 -6.51 -1.21 -3.29
N PRO A 48 -5.92 -0.94 -2.10
CA PRO A 48 -5.88 0.43 -1.58
C PRO A 48 -5.06 1.33 -2.50
N HIS A 49 -5.60 2.50 -2.79
CA HIS A 49 -4.93 3.47 -3.64
C HIS A 49 -5.55 4.84 -3.43
N VAL A 50 -4.94 5.86 -4.01
CA VAL A 50 -5.50 7.20 -4.07
C VAL A 50 -5.26 7.76 -5.46
N HIS A 51 -5.94 8.86 -5.74
CA HIS A 51 -5.76 9.60 -6.99
C HIS A 51 -5.16 10.96 -6.66
N SER A 52 -4.45 11.55 -7.59
CA SER A 52 -3.67 12.75 -7.33
C SER A 52 -4.50 13.97 -6.91
N ASP A 53 -5.80 13.96 -7.19
CA ASP A 53 -6.67 15.07 -6.81
C ASP A 53 -7.34 14.85 -5.45
N GLN A 54 -7.04 13.77 -4.76
CA GLN A 54 -7.61 13.50 -3.45
C GLN A 54 -6.72 14.05 -2.34
N GLY A 55 -7.33 14.31 -1.19
CA GLY A 55 -6.62 14.94 -0.10
C GLY A 55 -5.74 13.97 0.69
N LEU A 56 -4.77 14.55 1.40
CA LEU A 56 -3.87 13.76 2.24
C LEU A 56 -4.60 13.10 3.40
N ASP A 57 -5.68 13.68 3.88
CA ASP A 57 -6.49 13.09 4.94
C ASP A 57 -7.07 11.75 4.51
N LEU A 58 -7.51 11.66 3.25
CA LEU A 58 -8.01 10.40 2.72
C LEU A 58 -6.90 9.37 2.59
N ALA A 59 -5.71 9.82 2.18
CA ALA A 59 -4.57 8.91 2.10
C ALA A 59 -4.26 8.34 3.48
N LEU A 60 -4.23 9.20 4.49
CA LEU A 60 -3.94 8.76 5.86
C LEU A 60 -4.99 7.77 6.35
N GLU A 61 -6.25 8.05 6.06
CA GLU A 61 -7.34 7.16 6.45
C GLU A 61 -7.17 5.77 5.81
N ARG A 62 -6.84 5.73 4.54
CA ARG A 62 -6.68 4.46 3.83
C ARG A 62 -5.46 3.69 4.31
N MET A 63 -4.39 4.41 4.66
CA MET A 63 -3.21 3.75 5.23
C MET A 63 -3.55 3.10 6.56
N GLY A 64 -4.28 3.81 7.42
CA GLY A 64 -4.66 3.28 8.72
C GLY A 64 -5.62 2.10 8.61
N ALA A 65 -6.59 2.21 7.73
CA ALA A 65 -7.59 1.15 7.56
C ALA A 65 -6.98 -0.14 7.04
N ASN A 66 -5.91 -0.04 6.26
CA ASN A 66 -5.29 -1.19 5.63
C ASN A 66 -3.95 -1.56 6.26
N GLN A 67 -3.54 -0.83 7.30
CA GLN A 67 -2.29 -1.10 8.02
C GLN A 67 -1.08 -1.07 7.09
N ILE A 68 -1.03 -0.08 6.22
CA ILE A 68 0.06 0.09 5.28
C ILE A 68 0.62 1.50 5.41
N GLU A 69 1.86 1.69 4.99
CA GLU A 69 2.54 2.97 5.08
C GLU A 69 2.87 3.56 3.73
N ILE A 70 2.44 2.91 2.67
CA ILE A 70 2.66 3.36 1.30
C ILE A 70 1.37 3.14 0.54
N LEU A 71 0.97 4.14 -0.24
CA LEU A 71 -0.18 4.01 -1.14
C LEU A 71 0.25 4.36 -2.55
N PRO A 72 -0.16 3.59 -3.53
CA PRO A 72 0.06 4.00 -4.92
C PRO A 72 -0.92 5.12 -5.28
N VAL A 73 -0.41 6.08 -6.02
CA VAL A 73 -1.23 7.12 -6.64
C VAL A 73 -1.45 6.67 -8.07
N VAL A 74 -2.68 6.45 -8.44
CA VAL A 74 -2.99 5.86 -9.74
C VAL A 74 -3.96 6.75 -10.53
N SER A 75 -4.01 6.52 -11.82
CA SER A 75 -4.88 7.26 -12.70
C SER A 75 -6.35 6.91 -12.46
N ARG A 76 -7.22 7.89 -12.52
CA ARG A 76 -8.65 7.62 -12.44
C ARG A 76 -9.14 6.86 -13.66
N ALA A 77 -8.51 7.08 -14.80
CA ALA A 77 -8.89 6.39 -16.02
C ALA A 77 -8.42 4.93 -16.02
N ASP A 78 -7.35 4.65 -15.30
CA ASP A 78 -6.80 3.29 -15.27
C ASP A 78 -6.10 3.09 -13.94
N VAL A 79 -6.74 2.35 -13.03
CA VAL A 79 -6.20 2.16 -11.68
C VAL A 79 -4.92 1.33 -11.65
N HIS A 80 -4.53 0.74 -12.76
CA HIS A 80 -3.26 0.04 -12.82
C HIS A 80 -2.11 0.96 -13.22
N LYS A 81 -2.42 2.16 -13.71
CA LYS A 81 -1.38 3.08 -14.13
C LYS A 81 -0.88 3.88 -12.94
N LEU A 82 0.34 3.60 -12.54
CA LEU A 82 0.95 4.26 -11.41
C LEU A 82 1.41 5.65 -11.80
N GLU A 83 0.96 6.65 -11.05
CA GLU A 83 1.37 8.04 -11.25
C GLU A 83 2.36 8.49 -10.18
N GLY A 84 2.40 7.80 -9.06
CA GLY A 84 3.30 8.15 -7.98
C GLY A 84 3.04 7.28 -6.77
N ILE A 85 3.74 7.61 -5.70
CA ILE A 85 3.61 6.89 -4.44
C ILE A 85 3.55 7.94 -3.34
N VAL A 86 2.64 7.74 -2.38
CA VAL A 86 2.60 8.57 -1.19
C VAL A 86 2.91 7.68 0.01
N THR A 87 3.79 8.16 0.90
CA THR A 87 4.15 7.41 2.10
C THR A 87 3.54 8.08 3.32
N LEU A 88 3.43 7.32 4.40
CA LEU A 88 2.97 7.88 5.67
C LEU A 88 3.87 9.04 6.09
N ARG A 89 5.16 8.93 5.87
CA ARG A 89 6.09 10.00 6.20
C ARG A 89 5.78 11.26 5.43
N ASP A 90 5.45 11.14 4.13
CA ASP A 90 5.08 12.30 3.32
C ASP A 90 3.86 13.01 3.89
N VAL A 91 2.86 12.23 4.31
CA VAL A 91 1.65 12.81 4.87
C VAL A 91 1.95 13.51 6.18
N LEU A 92 2.70 12.86 7.06
CA LEU A 92 3.03 13.46 8.35
C LEU A 92 3.86 14.72 8.19
N ASP A 93 4.81 14.72 7.25
CA ASP A 93 5.61 15.91 6.98
C ASP A 93 4.74 17.06 6.48
N ALA A 94 3.75 16.76 5.65
CA ALA A 94 2.86 17.78 5.14
C ALA A 94 2.00 18.41 6.24
N TYR A 95 1.70 17.63 7.29
CA TYR A 95 0.95 18.17 8.43
C TYR A 95 1.85 18.78 9.49
N GLY A 96 3.15 18.80 9.25
CA GLY A 96 4.10 19.41 10.20
C GLY A 96 4.47 18.52 11.36
N VAL A 97 4.19 17.22 11.28
CA VAL A 97 4.57 16.30 12.34
C VAL A 97 6.04 15.95 12.18
N THR A 98 6.82 16.18 13.23
CA THR A 98 8.25 15.95 13.19
C THR A 98 8.59 14.79 14.11
N ARG A 99 9.41 13.88 13.61
CA ARG A 99 9.87 12.80 14.48
C ARG A 99 10.97 13.30 15.37
N ALA A 100 10.89 12.92 16.57
CA ALA A 100 11.93 13.30 17.54
C ALA A 100 13.14 12.37 17.41
#